data_ee32a6f14757978e06a0a148152a9c18
#
_entry.id   ee32a6f14757978e06a0a148152a9c18
#
_cell.length_a   1.000
_cell.length_b   1.000
_cell.length_c   1.000
_cell.angle_alpha   90.00
_cell.angle_beta   90.00
_cell.angle_gamma   90.00
#
_symmetry.space_group_name_H-M   'P 1'
#
loop_
_entity.id
_entity.type
_entity.pdbx_description
1 polymer ?
#
loop_
_entity_poly.entity_id
_entity_poly.type
_entity_poly.pdbx_seq_one_letter_code
_entity_poly.pdbx_strand_id
1 'polypeptide(L)'
;FVFREFMRHRIASYNEESGRYRELRPVFYIPNKDRKLVQVGKTGAYTFVDGTPEQLDITVNAIKETCTLAYENYQKILASGVAREVARAVLPVTLYSSMYVTMNARALMNFLSLRTSSPDSHFPSYPQREIEMVAEKMEKHFAELMPMTYAAFQKSGRIAP
;
A
#
# COMPACT_ATOMS: atom_id res chain seq x y z
N PHE A 1 5.72 0.84 1.93
CA PHE A 1 5.51 1.81 0.84
C PHE A 1 4.02 2.18 0.68
N VAL A 2 3.07 1.27 0.84
CA VAL A 2 1.63 1.52 0.69
C VAL A 2 1.11 2.61 1.63
N PHE A 3 1.61 2.70 2.86
CA PHE A 3 1.20 3.75 3.82
C PHE A 3 1.48 5.16 3.33
N ARG A 4 2.52 5.36 2.53
CA ARG A 4 2.80 6.67 1.91
C ARG A 4 1.70 7.10 0.95
N GLU A 5 1.05 6.15 0.28
CA GLU A 5 -0.10 6.43 -0.59
C GLU A 5 -1.37 6.69 0.22
N PHE A 6 -1.60 5.97 1.32
CA PHE A 6 -2.68 6.29 2.25
C PHE A 6 -2.57 7.71 2.79
N MET A 7 -1.38 8.12 3.23
CA MET A 7 -1.14 9.46 3.79
C MET A 7 -1.30 10.60 2.79
N ARG A 8 -1.47 10.32 1.50
CA ARG A 8 -1.88 11.34 0.50
C ARG A 8 -3.34 11.75 0.67
N HIS A 9 -4.17 10.94 1.34
CA HIS A 9 -5.56 11.23 1.67
C HIS A 9 -5.64 11.97 3.01
N ARG A 10 -5.47 13.30 2.96
CA ARG A 10 -5.22 14.15 4.13
C ARG A 10 -6.42 14.35 5.06
N ILE A 11 -7.65 14.05 4.60
CA ILE A 11 -8.87 14.11 5.43
C ILE A 11 -9.09 12.75 6.10
N ALA A 12 -8.12 12.37 6.91
CA ALA A 12 -8.11 11.13 7.68
C ALA A 12 -7.16 11.26 8.87
N SER A 13 -7.32 10.41 9.87
CA SER A 13 -6.39 10.24 10.97
C SER A 13 -5.66 8.92 10.80
N TYR A 14 -4.36 8.92 11.08
CA TYR A 14 -3.48 7.77 10.95
C TYR A 14 -2.76 7.51 12.26
N ASN A 15 -2.75 6.26 12.70
CA ASN A 15 -1.99 5.81 13.86
C ASN A 15 -1.24 4.53 13.49
N GLU A 16 0.05 4.68 13.22
CA GLU A 16 0.93 3.60 12.78
C GLU A 16 1.70 3.00 13.94
N GLU A 17 1.98 1.70 13.89
CA GLU A 17 2.89 1.02 14.81
C GLU A 17 4.25 1.73 14.83
N SER A 18 4.73 2.06 16.03
CA SER A 18 5.92 2.87 16.19
C SER A 18 7.18 2.04 16.44
N GLY A 19 8.09 2.05 15.47
CA GLY A 19 9.44 1.52 15.62
C GLY A 19 10.36 2.32 16.58
N ARG A 20 9.83 3.36 17.25
CA ARG A 20 10.52 4.04 18.37
C ARG A 20 10.34 3.30 19.67
N TYR A 21 9.16 2.68 19.87
CA TYR A 21 8.78 2.07 21.14
C TYR A 21 8.96 0.57 21.19
N ARG A 22 8.99 -0.08 20.02
CA ARG A 22 9.21 -1.52 19.92
C ARG A 22 10.17 -1.87 18.80
N GLU A 23 10.78 -3.02 18.93
CA GLU A 23 11.57 -3.62 17.87
C GLU A 23 10.65 -4.08 16.74
N LEU A 24 11.02 -3.73 15.51
CA LEU A 24 10.26 -4.10 14.33
C LEU A 24 10.62 -5.52 13.89
N ARG A 25 9.61 -6.30 13.50
CA ARG A 25 9.78 -7.70 13.08
C ARG A 25 10.27 -7.79 11.64
N PRO A 26 11.06 -8.83 11.27
CA PRO A 26 11.60 -9.00 9.92
C PRO A 26 10.56 -9.53 8.93
N VAL A 27 9.45 -8.83 8.78
CA VAL A 27 8.40 -9.16 7.83
C VAL A 27 8.42 -8.13 6.69
N PHE A 28 8.76 -8.58 5.50
CA PHE A 28 8.96 -7.72 4.33
C PHE A 28 8.04 -8.11 3.18
N TYR A 29 7.62 -7.13 2.41
CA TYR A 29 6.93 -7.37 1.16
C TYR A 29 7.87 -7.97 0.13
N ILE A 30 7.48 -9.13 -0.38
CA ILE A 30 8.08 -9.78 -1.54
C ILE A 30 6.98 -9.99 -2.56
N PRO A 31 7.13 -9.54 -3.81
CA PRO A 31 6.12 -9.77 -4.84
C PRO A 31 5.94 -11.27 -5.09
N ASN A 32 4.69 -11.72 -5.15
CA ASN A 32 4.38 -13.10 -5.51
C ASN A 32 4.43 -13.29 -7.04
N LYS A 33 4.33 -14.54 -7.48
CA LYS A 33 4.37 -14.91 -8.91
C LYS A 33 3.25 -14.28 -9.75
N ASP A 34 2.13 -13.92 -9.13
CA ASP A 34 0.96 -13.37 -9.82
C ASP A 34 1.00 -11.82 -9.87
N ARG A 35 2.06 -11.21 -9.29
CA ARG A 35 2.27 -9.77 -9.38
C ARG A 35 2.79 -9.38 -10.75
N LYS A 36 1.99 -8.68 -11.52
CA LYS A 36 2.40 -8.12 -12.81
C LYS A 36 3.53 -7.12 -12.61
N LEU A 37 4.70 -7.41 -13.19
CA LEU A 37 5.94 -6.69 -12.91
C LEU A 37 6.27 -5.61 -13.95
N VAL A 38 5.79 -5.78 -15.18
CA VAL A 38 6.20 -4.94 -16.31
C VAL A 38 5.12 -3.91 -16.59
N GLN A 39 5.52 -2.64 -16.53
CA GLN A 39 4.64 -1.52 -16.87
C GLN A 39 4.71 -1.25 -18.37
N VAL A 40 3.55 -1.16 -19.03
CA VAL A 40 3.41 -0.80 -20.43
C VAL A 40 2.41 0.35 -20.59
N GLY A 41 2.49 1.07 -21.71
CA GLY A 41 1.60 2.20 -22.00
C GLY A 41 2.25 3.56 -21.75
N LYS A 42 1.43 4.62 -21.76
CA LYS A 42 1.87 6.01 -21.62
C LYS A 42 1.53 6.53 -20.21
N THR A 43 2.19 7.61 -19.81
CA THR A 43 1.90 8.31 -18.56
C THR A 43 0.40 8.63 -18.44
N GLY A 44 -0.23 8.23 -17.34
CA GLY A 44 -1.67 8.41 -17.10
C GLY A 44 -2.57 7.35 -17.74
N ALA A 45 -2.00 6.37 -18.47
CA ALA A 45 -2.72 5.25 -19.07
C ALA A 45 -1.83 3.99 -19.06
N TYR A 46 -1.38 3.61 -17.85
CA TYR A 46 -0.56 2.41 -17.70
C TYR A 46 -1.40 1.15 -17.65
N THR A 47 -0.82 0.08 -18.16
CA THR A 47 -1.23 -1.27 -17.79
C THR A 47 -0.01 -2.05 -17.32
N PHE A 48 -0.24 -3.07 -16.52
CA PHE A 48 0.82 -3.95 -16.05
C PHE A 48 0.60 -5.34 -16.64
N VAL A 49 1.69 -5.93 -17.11
CA VAL A 49 1.71 -7.28 -17.70
C VAL A 49 2.65 -8.16 -16.87
N ASP A 50 2.54 -9.47 -17.09
CA ASP A 50 3.40 -10.43 -16.41
C ASP A 50 4.87 -10.22 -16.83
N GLY A 51 5.76 -10.34 -15.85
CA GLY A 51 7.18 -10.39 -16.12
C GLY A 51 7.62 -11.79 -16.60
N THR A 52 8.82 -11.88 -17.16
CA THR A 52 9.45 -13.18 -17.42
C THR A 52 9.84 -13.85 -16.08
N PRO A 53 9.99 -15.19 -16.07
CA PRO A 53 10.51 -15.88 -14.87
C PRO A 53 11.84 -15.29 -14.37
N GLU A 54 12.72 -14.91 -15.27
CA GLU A 54 14.00 -14.27 -14.94
C GLU A 54 13.80 -12.90 -14.25
N GLN A 55 12.88 -12.07 -14.75
CA GLN A 55 12.56 -10.79 -14.13
C GLN A 55 11.98 -10.97 -12.72
N LEU A 56 11.14 -11.99 -12.53
CA LEU A 56 10.61 -12.32 -11.21
C LEU A 56 11.72 -12.77 -10.27
N ASP A 57 12.60 -13.67 -10.70
CA ASP A 57 13.70 -14.19 -9.90
C ASP A 57 14.68 -13.09 -9.50
N ILE A 58 15.08 -12.24 -10.43
CA ILE A 58 15.95 -11.08 -10.15
C ILE A 58 15.27 -10.17 -9.11
N THR A 59 14.00 -9.84 -9.30
CA THR A 59 13.26 -8.94 -8.39
C THR A 59 13.14 -9.53 -6.99
N VAL A 60 12.71 -10.78 -6.89
CA VAL A 60 12.51 -11.48 -5.60
C VAL A 60 13.82 -11.63 -4.85
N ASN A 61 14.90 -12.06 -5.54
CA ASN A 61 16.19 -12.29 -4.92
C ASN A 61 16.82 -10.98 -4.44
N ALA A 62 16.81 -9.93 -5.28
CA ALA A 62 17.34 -8.62 -4.90
C ALA A 62 16.64 -8.02 -3.68
N ILE A 63 15.28 -8.13 -3.63
CA ILE A 63 14.52 -7.63 -2.47
C ILE A 63 14.84 -8.45 -1.23
N LYS A 64 14.87 -9.78 -1.31
CA LYS A 64 15.18 -10.65 -0.17
C LYS A 64 16.58 -10.37 0.40
N GLU A 65 17.59 -10.32 -0.45
CA GLU A 65 18.97 -10.05 -0.06
C GLU A 65 19.09 -8.68 0.63
N THR A 66 18.52 -7.64 0.02
CA THR A 66 18.52 -6.29 0.59
C THR A 66 17.82 -6.25 1.95
N CYS A 67 16.65 -6.89 2.08
CA CYS A 67 15.89 -6.92 3.34
C CYS A 67 16.64 -7.67 4.44
N THR A 68 17.26 -8.80 4.11
CA THR A 68 18.05 -9.60 5.06
C THR A 68 19.23 -8.78 5.60
N LEU A 69 20.02 -8.21 4.71
CA LEU A 69 21.17 -7.38 5.11
C LEU A 69 20.75 -6.15 5.94
N ALA A 70 19.66 -5.48 5.53
CA ALA A 70 19.14 -4.32 6.25
C ALA A 70 18.70 -4.71 7.67
N TYR A 71 18.02 -5.85 7.84
CA TYR A 71 17.60 -6.31 9.16
C TYR A 71 18.76 -6.75 10.04
N GLU A 72 19.74 -7.44 9.50
CA GLU A 72 20.99 -7.78 10.22
C GLU A 72 21.71 -6.51 10.72
N ASN A 73 21.80 -5.48 9.89
CA ASN A 73 22.40 -4.22 10.29
C ASN A 73 21.56 -3.50 11.35
N TYR A 74 20.23 -3.52 11.24
CA TYR A 74 19.33 -3.01 12.27
C TYR A 74 19.60 -3.68 13.63
N GLN A 75 19.71 -5.01 13.65
CA GLN A 75 20.01 -5.76 14.87
C GLN A 75 21.39 -5.42 15.45
N LYS A 76 22.44 -5.30 14.61
CA LYS A 76 23.78 -4.89 15.03
C LYS A 76 23.77 -3.49 15.67
N ILE A 77 23.03 -2.55 15.08
CA ILE A 77 22.91 -1.18 15.61
C ILE A 77 22.18 -1.21 16.98
N LEU A 78 21.10 -1.98 17.12
CA LEU A 78 20.41 -2.15 18.39
C LEU A 78 21.32 -2.78 19.47
N ALA A 79 22.05 -3.82 19.11
CA ALA A 79 22.97 -4.51 20.02
C ALA A 79 24.13 -3.61 20.50
N SER A 80 24.47 -2.58 19.73
CA SER A 80 25.47 -1.58 20.14
C SER A 80 24.93 -0.51 21.09
N GLY A 81 23.65 -0.60 21.49
CA GLY A 81 23.02 0.35 22.42
C GLY A 81 22.42 1.61 21.75
N VAL A 82 22.43 1.68 20.44
CA VAL A 82 21.81 2.81 19.71
C VAL A 82 20.28 2.77 19.84
N ALA A 83 19.69 3.93 20.03
CA ALA A 83 18.23 4.07 20.17
C ALA A 83 17.47 3.53 18.95
N ARG A 84 16.31 2.87 19.19
CA ARG A 84 15.46 2.29 18.13
C ARG A 84 15.09 3.28 17.06
N GLU A 85 14.83 4.55 17.43
CA GLU A 85 14.45 5.60 16.48
C GLU A 85 15.56 5.92 15.46
N VAL A 86 16.81 5.67 15.81
CA VAL A 86 17.97 5.81 14.91
C VAL A 86 18.22 4.51 14.17
N ALA A 87 18.25 3.38 14.88
CA ALA A 87 18.51 2.06 14.31
C ALA A 87 17.57 1.71 13.14
N ARG A 88 16.27 2.04 13.23
CA ARG A 88 15.27 1.77 12.20
C ARG A 88 15.53 2.50 10.87
N ALA A 89 16.43 3.47 10.82
CA ALA A 89 16.71 4.22 9.60
C ALA A 89 17.32 3.37 8.46
N VAL A 90 17.89 2.21 8.79
CA VAL A 90 18.44 1.28 7.78
C VAL A 90 17.39 0.36 7.17
N LEU A 91 16.17 0.30 7.75
CA LEU A 91 15.13 -0.62 7.29
C LEU A 91 14.48 -0.12 5.99
N PRO A 92 14.28 -1.00 5.00
CA PRO A 92 13.69 -0.61 3.73
C PRO A 92 12.18 -0.37 3.84
N VAL A 93 11.63 0.37 2.90
CA VAL A 93 10.19 0.70 2.83
C VAL A 93 9.30 -0.51 2.57
N THR A 94 9.88 -1.66 2.25
CA THR A 94 9.21 -2.94 2.09
C THR A 94 8.86 -3.60 3.42
N LEU A 95 9.36 -3.09 4.54
CA LEU A 95 9.00 -3.59 5.87
C LEU A 95 7.49 -3.42 6.10
N TYR A 96 6.83 -4.49 6.56
CA TYR A 96 5.44 -4.42 6.99
C TYR A 96 5.31 -3.69 8.33
N SER A 97 4.25 -2.92 8.43
CA SER A 97 3.79 -2.26 9.64
C SER A 97 2.26 -2.35 9.71
N SER A 98 1.68 -2.00 10.83
CA SER A 98 0.23 -1.93 11.00
C SER A 98 -0.20 -0.49 11.27
N MET A 99 -1.42 -0.15 10.81
CA MET A 99 -1.94 1.21 10.92
C MET A 99 -3.45 1.19 11.13
N TYR A 100 -3.91 1.99 12.07
CA TYR A 100 -5.31 2.39 12.12
C TYR A 100 -5.54 3.63 11.25
N VAL A 101 -6.59 3.58 10.44
CA VAL A 101 -7.03 4.72 9.63
C VAL A 101 -8.47 5.04 9.98
N THR A 102 -8.73 6.30 10.33
CA THR A 102 -10.09 6.80 10.56
C THR A 102 -10.41 7.89 9.56
N MET A 103 -11.50 7.72 8.84
CA MET A 103 -11.99 8.71 7.88
C MET A 103 -13.52 8.70 7.83
N ASN A 104 -14.12 9.82 7.43
CA ASN A 104 -15.57 9.86 7.19
C ASN A 104 -15.92 9.26 5.83
N ALA A 105 -17.23 9.02 5.59
CA ALA A 105 -17.71 8.38 4.37
C ALA A 105 -17.33 9.15 3.09
N ARG A 106 -17.34 10.49 3.11
CA ARG A 106 -16.93 11.31 1.97
C ARG A 106 -15.45 11.11 1.63
N ALA A 107 -14.58 11.13 2.65
CA ALA A 107 -13.16 10.90 2.47
C ALA A 107 -12.89 9.46 1.99
N LEU A 108 -13.67 8.47 2.47
CA LEU A 108 -13.59 7.10 2.00
C LEU A 108 -13.99 6.99 0.52
N MET A 109 -15.08 7.60 0.10
CA MET A 109 -15.49 7.61 -1.32
C MET A 109 -14.41 8.24 -2.20
N ASN A 110 -13.78 9.34 -1.77
CA ASN A 110 -12.67 9.95 -2.48
C ASN A 110 -11.42 9.04 -2.51
N PHE A 111 -11.14 8.31 -1.44
CA PHE A 111 -10.09 7.30 -1.41
C PHE A 111 -10.39 6.18 -2.42
N LEU A 112 -11.59 5.62 -2.41
CA LEU A 112 -12.01 4.54 -3.29
C LEU A 112 -11.99 4.96 -4.78
N SER A 113 -12.41 6.18 -5.11
CA SER A 113 -12.35 6.68 -6.48
C SER A 113 -10.94 6.75 -7.07
N LEU A 114 -9.92 6.90 -6.21
CA LEU A 114 -8.52 7.01 -6.61
C LEU A 114 -7.72 5.71 -6.43
N ARG A 115 -8.21 4.77 -5.61
CA ARG A 115 -7.47 3.57 -5.20
C ARG A 115 -8.13 2.25 -5.58
N THR A 116 -9.22 2.30 -6.32
CA THR A 116 -9.79 1.13 -7.00
C THR A 116 -9.98 1.43 -8.48
N SER A 117 -9.79 0.41 -9.31
CA SER A 117 -10.12 0.48 -10.74
C SER A 117 -11.58 0.08 -10.94
N SER A 118 -12.34 0.87 -11.68
CA SER A 118 -13.72 0.54 -12.03
C SER A 118 -14.05 1.05 -13.43
N PRO A 119 -14.68 0.23 -14.28
CA PRO A 119 -15.12 0.67 -15.60
C PRO A 119 -16.23 1.74 -15.53
N ASP A 120 -16.96 1.81 -14.41
CA ASP A 120 -18.05 2.75 -14.20
C ASP A 120 -17.57 4.10 -13.65
N SER A 121 -16.26 4.26 -13.43
CA SER A 121 -15.71 5.53 -12.94
C SER A 121 -15.75 6.60 -14.01
N HIS A 122 -16.32 7.75 -13.66
CA HIS A 122 -16.28 8.94 -14.53
C HIS A 122 -14.84 9.42 -14.78
N PHE A 123 -14.00 9.34 -13.74
CA PHE A 123 -12.57 9.60 -13.83
C PHE A 123 -11.79 8.30 -13.60
N PRO A 124 -11.22 7.67 -14.65
CA PRO A 124 -10.42 6.46 -14.50
C PRO A 124 -9.23 6.66 -13.58
N SER A 125 -8.94 5.68 -12.73
CA SER A 125 -7.78 5.65 -11.86
C SER A 125 -6.89 4.45 -12.18
N TYR A 126 -5.60 4.58 -11.89
CA TYR A 126 -4.58 3.54 -12.13
C TYR A 126 -3.81 3.31 -10.82
N PRO A 127 -4.45 2.73 -9.81
CA PRO A 127 -3.83 2.55 -8.50
C PRO A 127 -2.72 1.50 -8.55
N GLN A 128 -1.75 1.65 -7.64
CA GLN A 128 -0.80 0.59 -7.38
C GLN A 128 -1.54 -0.63 -6.80
N ARG A 129 -1.23 -1.84 -7.29
CA ARG A 129 -2.00 -3.05 -6.94
C ARG A 129 -2.11 -3.31 -5.44
N GLU A 130 -1.05 -3.03 -4.68
CA GLU A 130 -1.01 -3.31 -3.25
C GLU A 130 -1.98 -2.43 -2.44
N ILE A 131 -2.14 -1.16 -2.79
CA ILE A 131 -3.16 -0.31 -2.15
C ILE A 131 -4.56 -0.62 -2.68
N GLU A 132 -4.69 -0.97 -3.96
CA GLU A 132 -5.95 -1.37 -4.58
C GLU A 132 -6.55 -2.59 -3.87
N MET A 133 -5.75 -3.62 -3.58
CA MET A 133 -6.20 -4.82 -2.84
C MET A 133 -6.78 -4.48 -1.46
N VAL A 134 -6.24 -3.47 -0.79
CA VAL A 134 -6.79 -2.99 0.49
C VAL A 134 -8.06 -2.19 0.26
N ALA A 135 -8.06 -1.30 -0.74
CA ALA A 135 -9.21 -0.47 -1.11
C ALA A 135 -10.41 -1.33 -1.52
N GLU A 136 -10.22 -2.41 -2.30
CA GLU A 136 -11.28 -3.37 -2.66
C GLU A 136 -11.96 -3.97 -1.42
N LYS A 137 -11.18 -4.34 -0.40
CA LYS A 137 -11.72 -4.86 0.87
C LYS A 137 -12.48 -3.78 1.64
N MET A 138 -11.95 -2.57 1.70
CA MET A 138 -12.64 -1.43 2.34
C MET A 138 -13.93 -1.10 1.61
N GLU A 139 -13.95 -1.15 0.29
CA GLU A 139 -15.13 -0.92 -0.53
C GLU A 139 -16.23 -1.95 -0.26
N LYS A 140 -15.86 -3.24 -0.13
CA LYS A 140 -16.80 -4.29 0.23
C LYS A 140 -17.47 -3.98 1.58
N HIS A 141 -16.72 -3.64 2.61
CA HIS A 141 -17.27 -3.27 3.91
C HIS A 141 -18.12 -1.99 3.84
N PHE A 142 -17.72 -1.00 3.05
CA PHE A 142 -18.50 0.20 2.84
C PHE A 142 -19.85 -0.09 2.19
N ALA A 143 -19.90 -0.95 1.18
CA ALA A 143 -21.13 -1.38 0.53
C ALA A 143 -22.08 -2.13 1.49
N GLU A 144 -21.53 -2.96 2.38
CA GLU A 144 -22.28 -3.71 3.38
C GLU A 144 -22.86 -2.80 4.48
N LEU A 145 -22.05 -1.85 4.98
CA LEU A 145 -22.41 -1.01 6.13
C LEU A 145 -23.21 0.22 5.75
N MET A 146 -23.04 0.74 4.54
CA MET A 146 -23.69 1.97 4.06
C MET A 146 -24.26 1.80 2.63
N PRO A 147 -25.17 0.83 2.43
CA PRO A 147 -25.60 0.42 1.08
C PRO A 147 -26.24 1.54 0.27
N MET A 148 -27.02 2.42 0.90
CA MET A 148 -27.67 3.54 0.19
C MET A 148 -26.63 4.58 -0.27
N THR A 149 -25.65 4.89 0.59
CA THR A 149 -24.55 5.82 0.27
C THR A 149 -23.66 5.25 -0.82
N TYR A 150 -23.37 3.94 -0.74
CA TYR A 150 -22.61 3.24 -1.76
C TYR A 150 -23.31 3.23 -3.12
N ALA A 151 -24.62 2.94 -3.15
CA ALA A 151 -25.41 2.98 -4.38
C ALA A 151 -25.43 4.39 -5.01
N ALA A 152 -25.52 5.45 -4.20
CA ALA A 152 -25.44 6.83 -4.68
C ALA A 152 -24.05 7.14 -5.26
N PHE A 153 -22.97 6.68 -4.60
CA PHE A 153 -21.60 6.83 -5.07
C PHE A 153 -21.39 6.14 -6.42
N GLN A 154 -21.88 4.92 -6.60
CA GLN A 154 -21.79 4.22 -7.89
C GLN A 154 -22.59 4.96 -8.98
N LYS A 155 -23.82 5.36 -8.67
CA LYS A 155 -24.69 6.10 -9.62
C LYS A 155 -24.08 7.44 -10.06
N SER A 156 -23.28 8.09 -9.23
CA SER A 156 -22.57 9.34 -9.54
C SER A 156 -21.31 9.13 -10.39
N GLY A 157 -21.04 7.93 -10.89
CA GLY A 157 -19.78 7.60 -11.59
C GLY A 157 -18.58 7.61 -10.65
N ARG A 158 -18.79 7.24 -9.39
CA ARG A 158 -17.75 7.15 -8.34
C ARG A 158 -17.11 8.51 -8.00
N ILE A 159 -17.87 9.59 -8.12
CA ILE A 159 -17.47 10.93 -7.69
C ILE A 159 -17.93 11.13 -6.25
N ALA A 160 -16.99 11.46 -5.35
CA ALA A 160 -17.33 11.82 -3.97
C ALA A 160 -18.02 13.20 -3.93
N PRO A 161 -19.09 13.37 -3.12
CA PRO A 161 -19.82 14.62 -3.01
C PRO A 161 -18.99 15.75 -2.35
#